data_ce57b9e4f28be2a3284709a6dd2d187a
#
_entry.id   ce57b9e4f28be2a3284709a6dd2d187a
#
_cell.length_a   1.000
_cell.length_b   1.000
_cell.length_c   1.000
_cell.angle_alpha   90.00
_cell.angle_beta   90.00
_cell.angle_gamma   90.00
#
_symmetry.space_group_name_H-M   'P 1'
#
loop_
_entity.id
_entity.type
_entity.pdbx_description
1 polymer ?
#
loop_
_entity_poly.entity_id
_entity_poly.type
_entity_poly.pdbx_seq_one_letter_code
_entity_poly.pdbx_strand_id
1 'polypeptide(L)'
;MKTSLKFNLLQHLRRKQAEGGFTLIELLVVIIIIGILAAIALPSFLNQANRARETEASQAIGSLNRGQQAYYLEAVNFAGNVDQLDVGVEEDTDNFSYTDDATTTTGDGDFAVTAGDSATIYAVPKVKLRGFAGITYLTTTGAGKQATVSNLCREKASKANDTKVDNTIDKTGCGAELEPIK
;
A
#
# COMPACT_ATOMS: atom_id res chain seq x y z
N MET A 1 -8.01 -41.50 58.64
CA MET A 1 -8.49 -40.94 57.32
C MET A 1 -7.46 -40.11 56.51
N LYS A 2 -6.20 -39.95 56.97
CA LYS A 2 -5.19 -39.10 56.24
C LYS A 2 -4.25 -39.91 55.31
N THR A 3 -4.25 -41.20 55.35
CA THR A 3 -3.35 -42.08 54.55
C THR A 3 -3.85 -42.40 53.18
N SER A 4 -5.17 -42.49 52.96
CA SER A 4 -5.77 -42.80 51.65
C SER A 4 -5.64 -41.65 50.66
N LEU A 5 -5.66 -40.40 51.14
CA LEU A 5 -5.53 -39.21 50.28
C LEU A 5 -4.11 -39.10 49.71
N LYS A 6 -3.07 -39.42 50.51
CA LYS A 6 -1.68 -39.41 50.04
C LYS A 6 -1.41 -40.50 49.00
N PHE A 7 -2.03 -41.67 49.18
CA PHE A 7 -1.88 -42.77 48.22
C PHE A 7 -2.54 -42.49 46.89
N ASN A 8 -3.72 -41.91 46.88
CA ASN A 8 -4.39 -41.49 45.66
C ASN A 8 -3.64 -40.36 44.94
N LEU A 9 -3.06 -39.42 45.68
CA LEU A 9 -2.26 -38.34 45.07
C LEU A 9 -0.97 -38.88 44.43
N LEU A 10 -0.30 -39.83 45.09
CA LEU A 10 0.89 -40.49 44.53
C LEU A 10 0.58 -41.35 43.29
N GLN A 11 -0.58 -42.03 43.26
CA GLN A 11 -1.01 -42.76 42.06
C GLN A 11 -1.35 -41.81 40.90
N HIS A 12 -1.94 -40.64 41.18
CA HIS A 12 -2.27 -39.66 40.16
C HIS A 12 -0.99 -39.03 39.57
N LEU A 13 0.01 -38.75 40.38
CA LEU A 13 1.31 -38.23 39.95
C LEU A 13 2.11 -39.29 39.15
N ARG A 14 2.04 -40.56 39.52
CA ARG A 14 2.66 -41.65 38.76
C ARG A 14 1.99 -41.89 37.40
N ARG A 15 0.68 -41.67 37.31
CA ARG A 15 -0.07 -41.84 36.05
C ARG A 15 0.24 -40.74 35.05
N LYS A 16 0.57 -39.52 35.52
CA LYS A 16 1.01 -38.39 34.64
C LYS A 16 2.45 -38.56 34.13
N GLN A 17 3.28 -39.41 34.75
CA GLN A 17 4.62 -39.69 34.24
C GLN A 17 4.66 -40.72 33.09
N ALA A 18 3.55 -41.40 32.81
CA ALA A 18 3.44 -42.34 31.68
C ALA A 18 3.02 -41.68 30.36
N GLU A 19 2.69 -40.36 30.35
CA GLU A 19 2.52 -39.61 29.13
C GLU A 19 3.91 -39.22 28.64
N GLY A 20 4.37 -39.87 27.57
CA GLY A 20 5.68 -39.67 26.97
C GLY A 20 5.89 -38.19 26.63
N GLY A 21 6.75 -37.54 27.41
CA GLY A 21 7.18 -36.16 27.11
C GLY A 21 8.04 -36.16 25.84
N PHE A 22 7.96 -35.05 25.10
CA PHE A 22 8.86 -34.82 23.97
C PHE A 22 10.32 -34.87 24.39
N THR A 23 11.14 -35.56 23.63
CA THR A 23 12.58 -35.54 23.84
C THR A 23 13.18 -34.20 23.43
N LEU A 24 14.27 -33.80 24.06
CA LEU A 24 14.99 -32.55 23.75
C LEU A 24 15.43 -32.54 22.26
N ILE A 25 15.82 -33.71 21.74
CA ILE A 25 16.27 -33.82 20.35
C ILE A 25 15.11 -33.64 19.36
N GLU A 26 13.93 -34.17 19.65
CA GLU A 26 12.74 -33.95 18.79
C GLU A 26 12.39 -32.46 18.70
N LEU A 27 12.42 -31.74 19.80
CA LEU A 27 12.19 -30.30 19.81
C LEU A 27 13.29 -29.55 19.04
N LEU A 28 14.55 -29.92 19.24
CA LEU A 28 15.70 -29.29 18.58
C LEU A 28 15.65 -29.47 17.07
N VAL A 29 15.34 -30.66 16.56
CA VAL A 29 15.22 -30.92 15.12
C VAL A 29 14.09 -30.09 14.52
N VAL A 30 12.95 -29.96 15.19
CA VAL A 30 11.81 -29.17 14.70
C VAL A 30 12.17 -27.69 14.56
N ILE A 31 12.83 -27.09 15.56
CA ILE A 31 13.21 -25.67 15.48
C ILE A 31 14.26 -25.41 14.37
N ILE A 32 15.19 -26.34 14.14
CA ILE A 32 16.15 -26.23 13.04
C ILE A 32 15.42 -26.26 11.69
N ILE A 33 14.50 -27.20 11.49
CA ILE A 33 13.72 -27.29 10.24
C ILE A 33 12.90 -26.03 10.02
N ILE A 34 12.18 -25.57 11.05
CA ILE A 34 11.40 -24.33 10.97
C ILE A 34 12.32 -23.13 10.66
N GLY A 35 13.50 -23.05 11.29
CA GLY A 35 14.47 -21.99 11.03
C GLY A 35 14.93 -21.93 9.58
N ILE A 36 15.23 -23.10 8.96
CA ILE A 36 15.63 -23.18 7.55
C ILE A 36 14.48 -22.77 6.64
N LEU A 37 13.27 -23.28 6.88
CA LEU A 37 12.09 -22.94 6.07
C LEU A 37 11.74 -21.45 6.17
N ALA A 38 11.79 -20.88 7.40
CA ALA A 38 11.55 -19.47 7.63
C ALA A 38 12.58 -18.58 6.92
N ALA A 39 13.86 -18.96 6.90
CA ALA A 39 14.91 -18.19 6.22
C ALA A 39 14.66 -18.06 4.70
N ILE A 40 14.01 -19.01 4.07
CA ILE A 40 13.66 -18.99 2.64
C ILE A 40 12.32 -18.25 2.42
N ALA A 41 11.34 -18.49 3.28
CA ALA A 41 9.98 -17.98 3.11
C ALA A 41 9.84 -16.48 3.44
N LEU A 42 10.56 -15.99 4.46
CA LEU A 42 10.38 -14.62 4.98
C LEU A 42 10.66 -13.53 3.92
N PRO A 43 11.77 -13.56 3.15
CA PRO A 43 12.03 -12.56 2.11
C PRO A 43 10.93 -12.52 1.04
N SER A 44 10.42 -13.66 0.63
CA SER A 44 9.33 -13.75 -0.36
C SER A 44 8.04 -13.15 0.18
N PHE A 45 7.70 -13.44 1.43
CA PHE A 45 6.51 -12.91 2.10
C PHE A 45 6.55 -11.38 2.21
N LEU A 46 7.70 -10.81 2.61
CA LEU A 46 7.86 -9.36 2.72
C LEU A 46 7.67 -8.66 1.36
N ASN A 47 8.18 -9.25 0.28
CA ASN A 47 7.97 -8.71 -1.07
C ASN A 47 6.49 -8.74 -1.49
N GLN A 48 5.74 -9.77 -1.12
CA GLN A 48 4.31 -9.85 -1.40
C GLN A 48 3.51 -8.83 -0.57
N ALA A 49 3.86 -8.66 0.72
CA ALA A 49 3.25 -7.66 1.57
C ALA A 49 3.47 -6.22 1.02
N ASN A 50 4.68 -5.92 0.56
CA ASN A 50 4.97 -4.63 -0.07
C ASN A 50 4.17 -4.40 -1.35
N ARG A 51 4.05 -5.43 -2.20
CA ARG A 51 3.22 -5.34 -3.41
C ARG A 51 1.73 -5.11 -3.10
N ALA A 52 1.21 -5.72 -2.02
CA ALA A 52 -0.16 -5.50 -1.59
C ALA A 52 -0.40 -4.04 -1.20
N ARG A 53 0.52 -3.43 -0.43
CA ARG A 53 0.47 -2.01 -0.07
C ARG A 53 0.57 -1.09 -1.29
N GLU A 54 1.46 -1.39 -2.23
CA GLU A 54 1.58 -0.65 -3.49
C GLU A 54 0.30 -0.74 -4.34
N THR A 55 -0.40 -1.88 -4.30
CA THR A 55 -1.69 -2.03 -4.99
C THR A 55 -2.77 -1.14 -4.38
N GLU A 56 -2.78 -0.98 -3.05
CA GLU A 56 -3.67 -0.05 -2.34
C GLU A 56 -3.50 1.37 -2.88
N ALA A 57 -2.28 1.89 -2.92
CA ALA A 57 -2.00 3.23 -3.46
C ALA A 57 -2.39 3.37 -4.93
N SER A 58 -2.12 2.36 -5.75
CA SER A 58 -2.51 2.35 -7.16
C SER A 58 -4.03 2.41 -7.34
N GLN A 59 -4.79 1.69 -6.52
CA GLN A 59 -6.25 1.71 -6.55
C GLN A 59 -6.81 3.06 -6.07
N ALA A 60 -6.23 3.64 -5.02
CA ALA A 60 -6.61 4.94 -4.51
C ALA A 60 -6.42 6.03 -5.58
N ILE A 61 -5.22 6.16 -6.15
CA ILE A 61 -4.96 7.11 -7.24
C ILE A 61 -5.89 6.87 -8.44
N GLY A 62 -6.14 5.61 -8.81
CA GLY A 62 -7.08 5.28 -9.88
C GLY A 62 -8.52 5.71 -9.57
N SER A 63 -8.93 5.66 -8.30
CA SER A 63 -10.25 6.14 -7.87
C SER A 63 -10.31 7.67 -7.87
N LEU A 64 -9.26 8.34 -7.40
CA LEU A 64 -9.13 9.79 -7.42
C LEU A 64 -9.16 10.33 -8.86
N ASN A 65 -8.43 9.72 -9.79
CA ASN A 65 -8.47 10.09 -11.19
C ASN A 65 -9.89 9.96 -11.81
N ARG A 66 -10.60 8.88 -11.50
CA ARG A 66 -12.01 8.72 -11.95
C ARG A 66 -12.94 9.72 -11.28
N GLY A 67 -12.74 10.01 -10.00
CA GLY A 67 -13.45 11.07 -9.30
C GLY A 67 -13.26 12.41 -9.95
N GLN A 68 -12.03 12.79 -10.30
CA GLN A 68 -11.71 14.01 -11.02
C GLN A 68 -12.42 14.10 -12.39
N GLN A 69 -12.46 12.99 -13.12
CA GLN A 69 -13.18 12.94 -14.40
C GLN A 69 -14.70 13.16 -14.20
N ALA A 70 -15.30 12.54 -13.21
CA ALA A 70 -16.71 12.71 -12.87
C ALA A 70 -17.02 14.14 -12.40
N TYR A 71 -16.22 14.66 -11.49
CA TYR A 71 -16.34 16.02 -10.96
C TYR A 71 -16.25 17.07 -12.08
N TYR A 72 -15.32 16.89 -13.03
CA TYR A 72 -15.18 17.80 -14.17
C TYR A 72 -16.44 17.84 -15.06
N LEU A 73 -17.14 16.72 -15.23
CA LEU A 73 -18.37 16.68 -16.02
C LEU A 73 -19.50 17.48 -15.37
N GLU A 74 -19.51 17.63 -14.07
CA GLU A 74 -20.53 18.35 -13.31
C GLU A 74 -20.15 19.81 -13.09
N ALA A 75 -18.91 20.07 -12.66
CA ALA A 75 -18.44 21.40 -12.26
C ALA A 75 -17.74 22.18 -13.37
N VAL A 76 -17.39 21.55 -14.50
CA VAL A 76 -16.57 22.12 -15.60
C VAL A 76 -15.23 22.66 -15.08
N ASN A 77 -14.73 22.07 -14.00
CA ASN A 77 -13.53 22.44 -13.27
C ASN A 77 -12.98 21.20 -12.56
N PHE A 78 -11.68 21.14 -12.32
CA PHE A 78 -11.09 20.08 -11.50
C PHE A 78 -11.26 20.39 -10.01
N ALA A 79 -11.46 19.35 -9.20
CA ALA A 79 -11.50 19.45 -7.76
C ALA A 79 -10.11 19.83 -7.22
N GLY A 80 -10.09 20.70 -6.21
CA GLY A 80 -8.85 21.15 -5.58
C GLY A 80 -8.33 20.19 -4.54
N ASN A 81 -9.22 19.34 -3.98
CA ASN A 81 -8.83 18.39 -2.96
C ASN A 81 -9.66 17.09 -3.01
N VAL A 82 -9.21 16.05 -2.28
CA VAL A 82 -9.79 14.70 -2.27
C VAL A 82 -11.22 14.69 -1.73
N ASP A 83 -11.49 15.49 -0.71
CA ASP A 83 -12.81 15.57 -0.07
C ASP A 83 -13.92 16.00 -1.03
N GLN A 84 -13.59 16.85 -2.01
CA GLN A 84 -14.55 17.30 -3.03
C GLN A 84 -14.99 16.18 -3.97
N LEU A 85 -14.25 15.09 -4.04
CA LEU A 85 -14.54 13.97 -4.92
C LEU A 85 -15.47 12.92 -4.30
N ASP A 86 -15.61 12.88 -2.97
CA ASP A 86 -16.42 11.93 -2.21
C ASP A 86 -16.19 10.45 -2.63
N VAL A 87 -14.93 10.09 -2.91
CA VAL A 87 -14.55 8.74 -3.39
C VAL A 87 -14.10 7.81 -2.27
N GLY A 88 -14.13 8.26 -1.01
CA GLY A 88 -13.79 7.47 0.16
C GLY A 88 -12.30 7.10 0.25
N VAL A 89 -11.42 7.92 -0.28
CA VAL A 89 -9.97 7.79 -0.13
C VAL A 89 -9.54 8.72 1.01
N GLU A 90 -8.84 8.17 2.01
CA GLU A 90 -8.25 8.95 3.09
C GLU A 90 -6.99 9.67 2.58
N GLU A 91 -6.82 10.95 2.95
CA GLU A 91 -5.69 11.79 2.55
C GLU A 91 -4.36 11.26 3.07
N ASP A 92 -4.39 10.62 4.24
CA ASP A 92 -3.22 10.13 4.93
C ASP A 92 -3.45 8.74 5.52
N THR A 93 -2.75 7.73 4.98
CA THR A 93 -2.82 6.34 5.45
C THR A 93 -1.53 5.94 6.17
N ASP A 94 -1.48 4.74 6.76
CA ASP A 94 -0.27 4.20 7.39
C ASP A 94 0.91 4.06 6.42
N ASN A 95 0.64 3.85 5.13
CA ASN A 95 1.64 3.53 4.13
C ASN A 95 1.94 4.68 3.17
N PHE A 96 0.95 5.54 2.88
CA PHE A 96 1.04 6.60 1.88
C PHE A 96 0.39 7.89 2.35
N SER A 97 0.92 9.00 1.90
CA SER A 97 0.30 10.32 1.97
C SER A 97 -0.11 10.76 0.57
N TYR A 98 -1.34 11.22 0.42
CA TYR A 98 -1.86 11.74 -0.85
C TYR A 98 -1.79 13.26 -0.82
N THR A 99 -1.11 13.87 -1.78
CA THR A 99 -0.74 15.28 -1.75
C THR A 99 -0.42 15.82 -3.14
N ASP A 100 -0.46 17.12 -3.31
CA ASP A 100 -0.04 17.84 -4.51
C ASP A 100 1.49 17.97 -4.63
N ASP A 101 2.22 17.77 -3.54
CA ASP A 101 3.68 17.86 -3.47
C ASP A 101 4.31 16.47 -3.37
N ALA A 102 5.01 16.07 -4.42
CA ALA A 102 5.76 14.80 -4.51
C ALA A 102 6.85 14.63 -3.43
N THR A 103 7.12 15.64 -2.62
CA THR A 103 8.21 15.64 -1.63
C THR A 103 7.74 15.58 -0.18
N THR A 104 6.44 15.76 0.09
CA THR A 104 5.89 15.75 1.44
C THR A 104 5.36 14.38 1.82
N THR A 105 5.49 14.03 3.10
CA THR A 105 4.96 12.78 3.69
C THR A 105 3.73 13.02 4.56
N THR A 106 3.22 14.25 4.57
CA THR A 106 1.96 14.59 5.24
C THR A 106 0.90 14.74 4.17
N GLY A 107 -0.12 13.90 4.20
CA GLY A 107 -1.26 13.98 3.28
C GLY A 107 -2.12 15.17 3.66
N ASP A 108 -2.35 16.06 2.72
CA ASP A 108 -3.29 17.19 2.81
C ASP A 108 -4.47 16.99 1.87
N GLY A 109 -4.40 15.94 1.05
CA GLY A 109 -5.43 15.60 0.08
C GLY A 109 -5.56 16.57 -1.09
N ASP A 110 -4.69 17.57 -1.19
CA ASP A 110 -4.76 18.57 -2.22
C ASP A 110 -4.27 18.04 -3.58
N PHE A 111 -4.82 18.59 -4.66
CA PHE A 111 -4.37 18.36 -6.03
C PHE A 111 -3.60 19.58 -6.54
N ALA A 112 -2.47 19.34 -7.21
CA ALA A 112 -1.84 20.37 -8.02
C ALA A 112 -2.72 20.67 -9.23
N VAL A 113 -3.61 21.67 -9.10
CA VAL A 113 -4.58 22.03 -10.13
C VAL A 113 -4.04 23.16 -10.99
N THR A 114 -3.93 22.89 -12.33
CA THR A 114 -3.77 23.93 -13.33
C THR A 114 -5.15 24.29 -13.86
N ALA A 115 -5.61 25.52 -13.62
CA ALA A 115 -6.98 25.95 -13.88
C ALA A 115 -7.43 25.64 -15.30
N GLY A 116 -8.51 24.85 -15.41
CA GLY A 116 -9.11 24.44 -16.69
C GLY A 116 -8.27 23.49 -17.54
N ASP A 117 -7.19 22.91 -16.99
CA ASP A 117 -6.22 22.14 -17.74
C ASP A 117 -5.95 20.74 -17.17
N SER A 118 -5.56 20.64 -15.91
CA SER A 118 -5.23 19.35 -15.27
C SER A 118 -5.29 19.41 -13.75
N ALA A 119 -5.43 18.22 -13.14
CA ALA A 119 -5.25 17.99 -11.72
C ALA A 119 -4.28 16.82 -11.53
N THR A 120 -3.26 17.01 -10.69
CA THR A 120 -2.23 16.00 -10.40
C THR A 120 -2.23 15.72 -8.90
N ILE A 121 -2.04 14.46 -8.52
CA ILE A 121 -1.88 14.01 -7.15
C ILE A 121 -0.79 12.93 -7.06
N TYR A 122 -0.09 12.91 -5.96
CA TYR A 122 0.96 11.95 -5.67
C TYR A 122 0.57 11.10 -4.47
N ALA A 123 0.88 9.80 -4.52
CA ALA A 123 0.90 8.93 -3.36
C ALA A 123 2.36 8.76 -2.92
N VAL A 124 2.74 9.52 -1.91
CA VAL A 124 4.11 9.55 -1.37
C VAL A 124 4.23 8.46 -0.30
N PRO A 125 5.16 7.51 -0.46
CA PRO A 125 5.29 6.42 0.50
C PRO A 125 5.94 6.88 1.81
N LYS A 126 5.37 6.48 2.95
CA LYS A 126 5.93 6.72 4.30
C LYS A 126 6.99 5.67 4.70
N VAL A 127 7.02 4.57 3.98
CA VAL A 127 7.94 3.44 4.19
C VAL A 127 8.58 3.05 2.86
N LYS A 128 9.55 2.14 2.87
CA LYS A 128 10.24 1.70 1.65
C LYS A 128 9.31 0.97 0.67
N LEU A 129 8.52 1.75 -0.06
CA LEU A 129 7.64 1.32 -1.15
C LEU A 129 7.91 2.18 -2.38
N ARG A 130 7.27 1.85 -3.50
CA ARG A 130 7.26 2.69 -4.69
C ARG A 130 6.17 3.74 -4.57
N GLY A 131 6.48 4.97 -4.97
CA GLY A 131 5.51 6.04 -5.07
C GLY A 131 4.67 5.95 -6.34
N PHE A 132 3.55 6.68 -6.34
CA PHE A 132 2.62 6.73 -7.45
C PHE A 132 2.28 8.19 -7.76
N ALA A 133 1.96 8.45 -9.01
CA ALA A 133 1.48 9.75 -9.46
C ALA A 133 0.26 9.56 -10.37
N GLY A 134 -0.76 10.36 -10.16
CA GLY A 134 -1.95 10.42 -11.01
C GLY A 134 -2.14 11.81 -11.59
N ILE A 135 -2.51 11.90 -12.85
CA ILE A 135 -2.91 13.14 -13.48
C ILE A 135 -4.21 12.91 -14.26
N THR A 136 -5.14 13.85 -14.12
CA THR A 136 -6.33 13.95 -14.97
C THR A 136 -6.28 15.29 -15.70
N TYR A 137 -6.46 15.28 -17.01
CA TYR A 137 -6.30 16.47 -17.85
C TYR A 137 -7.30 16.51 -19.00
N LEU A 138 -7.47 17.70 -19.58
CA LEU A 138 -8.26 17.90 -20.75
C LEU A 138 -7.47 17.64 -22.02
N THR A 139 -8.11 16.95 -22.95
CA THR A 139 -7.61 16.77 -24.30
C THR A 139 -8.71 17.12 -25.30
N THR A 140 -8.32 17.60 -26.49
CA THR A 140 -9.25 17.86 -27.58
C THR A 140 -9.19 16.69 -28.55
N THR A 141 -10.32 16.03 -28.75
CA THR A 141 -10.44 14.97 -29.76
C THR A 141 -10.43 15.55 -31.17
N GLY A 142 -10.11 14.72 -32.18
CA GLY A 142 -10.05 15.13 -33.59
C GLY A 142 -11.35 15.75 -34.16
N ALA A 143 -12.46 15.67 -33.41
CA ALA A 143 -13.74 16.32 -33.74
C ALA A 143 -13.94 17.66 -33.00
N GLY A 144 -12.90 18.21 -32.35
CA GLY A 144 -12.98 19.45 -31.57
C GLY A 144 -13.72 19.33 -30.24
N LYS A 145 -14.09 18.11 -29.79
CA LYS A 145 -14.73 17.88 -28.52
C LYS A 145 -13.67 17.73 -27.41
N GLN A 146 -13.92 18.38 -26.30
CA GLN A 146 -13.11 18.18 -25.11
C GLN A 146 -13.46 16.83 -24.43
N ALA A 147 -12.44 16.14 -23.94
CA ALA A 147 -12.56 14.92 -23.16
C ALA A 147 -11.56 14.96 -22.02
N THR A 148 -11.93 14.38 -20.87
CA THR A 148 -11.02 14.16 -19.76
C THR A 148 -10.31 12.83 -19.93
N VAL A 149 -9.00 12.84 -19.75
CA VAL A 149 -8.13 11.64 -19.80
C VAL A 149 -7.31 11.60 -18.53
N SER A 150 -6.99 10.42 -18.05
CA SER A 150 -6.12 10.25 -16.90
C SER A 150 -4.96 9.32 -17.19
N ASN A 151 -3.80 9.64 -16.63
CA ASN A 151 -2.64 8.76 -16.57
C ASN A 151 -2.36 8.37 -15.13
N LEU A 152 -1.89 7.14 -14.93
CA LEU A 152 -1.44 6.62 -13.66
C LEU A 152 -0.04 6.05 -13.84
N CYS A 153 0.89 6.55 -13.06
CA CYS A 153 2.29 6.19 -13.12
C CYS A 153 2.78 5.67 -11.77
N ARG A 154 3.76 4.79 -11.82
CA ARG A 154 4.43 4.19 -10.66
C ARG A 154 5.93 4.38 -10.79
N GLU A 155 6.63 4.58 -9.70
CA GLU A 155 8.10 4.56 -9.70
C GLU A 155 8.64 3.19 -10.12
N LYS A 156 9.70 3.19 -10.94
CA LYS A 156 10.35 1.96 -11.43
C LYS A 156 10.98 1.15 -10.31
N ALA A 157 11.50 1.81 -9.27
CA ALA A 157 12.10 1.17 -8.12
C ALA A 157 11.71 1.88 -6.82
N SER A 158 11.57 1.12 -5.72
CA SER A 158 11.46 1.72 -4.38
C SER A 158 12.80 2.32 -3.99
N LYS A 159 12.82 3.58 -3.63
CA LYS A 159 14.02 4.27 -3.15
C LYS A 159 14.27 3.95 -1.68
N ALA A 160 15.50 3.66 -1.31
CA ALA A 160 15.84 3.08 -0.01
C ALA A 160 15.78 4.04 1.15
N ASN A 161 15.49 5.24 1.13
CA ASN A 161 15.30 6.25 2.19
C ASN A 161 14.74 7.56 1.61
N ASP A 162 14.17 7.53 0.43
CA ASP A 162 13.62 8.69 -0.22
C ASP A 162 12.10 8.53 -0.24
N THR A 163 11.43 9.37 0.51
CA THR A 163 9.98 9.49 0.54
C THR A 163 9.46 10.38 -0.59
N LYS A 164 10.34 10.76 -1.53
CA LYS A 164 9.99 11.62 -2.67
C LYS A 164 9.58 10.78 -3.86
N VAL A 165 8.46 11.13 -4.46
CA VAL A 165 8.05 10.62 -5.77
C VAL A 165 8.65 11.50 -6.86
N ASP A 166 9.02 10.94 -8.00
CA ASP A 166 9.40 11.76 -9.15
C ASP A 166 8.18 12.55 -9.65
N ASN A 167 8.29 13.85 -9.70
CA ASN A 167 7.20 14.78 -10.08
C ASN A 167 7.09 15.03 -11.60
N THR A 168 7.62 14.12 -12.43
CA THR A 168 7.66 14.27 -13.89
C THR A 168 6.44 13.65 -14.60
N ILE A 169 5.28 13.57 -13.96
CA ILE A 169 4.04 13.19 -14.64
C ILE A 169 3.42 14.42 -15.32
N ASP A 170 3.08 14.28 -16.59
CA ASP A 170 2.40 15.31 -17.36
C ASP A 170 1.40 14.71 -18.38
N LYS A 171 0.80 15.55 -19.22
CA LYS A 171 -0.13 15.13 -20.26
C LYS A 171 0.49 14.21 -21.32
N THR A 172 1.80 14.19 -21.45
CA THR A 172 2.51 13.33 -22.41
C THR A 172 2.78 11.93 -21.85
N GLY A 173 2.69 11.76 -20.54
CA GLY A 173 2.81 10.48 -19.85
C GLY A 173 3.65 10.52 -18.59
N CYS A 174 4.25 9.39 -18.28
CA CYS A 174 5.11 9.20 -17.13
C CYS A 174 6.54 9.69 -17.47
N GLY A 175 7.17 10.42 -16.54
CA GLY A 175 8.54 10.86 -16.68
C GLY A 175 9.58 9.73 -16.65
N ALA A 176 10.85 10.10 -16.71
CA ALA A 176 11.95 9.14 -16.89
C ALA A 176 12.03 8.07 -15.79
N GLU A 177 11.72 8.43 -14.54
CA GLU A 177 11.78 7.53 -13.38
C GLU A 177 10.45 6.83 -13.09
N LEU A 178 9.39 7.18 -13.81
CA LEU A 178 8.07 6.61 -13.68
C LEU A 178 7.77 5.63 -14.83
N GLU A 179 6.88 4.68 -14.61
CA GLU A 179 6.33 3.78 -15.62
C GLU A 179 4.80 3.77 -15.58
N PRO A 180 4.13 3.67 -16.74
CA PRO A 180 2.67 3.63 -16.77
C PRO A 180 2.14 2.31 -16.18
N ILE A 181 1.06 2.40 -15.45
CA ILE A 181 0.30 1.24 -14.99
C ILE A 181 -0.80 0.98 -16.03
N LYS A 182 -0.81 -0.24 -16.56
CA LYS A 182 -1.80 -0.71 -17.55
C LYS A 182 -3.00 -1.33 -16.85
#